data_c734ae2e7ea4aa422a61ffad7d08ce8b
#
_entry.id   c734ae2e7ea4aa422a61ffad7d08ce8b
#
_cell.length_a   1.000
_cell.length_b   1.000
_cell.length_c   1.000
_cell.angle_alpha   90.00
_cell.angle_beta   90.00
_cell.angle_gamma   90.00
#
_symmetry.space_group_name_H-M   'P 1'
#
loop_
_entity.id
_entity.type
_entity.pdbx_description
1 polymer ?
#
loop_
_entity_poly.entity_id
_entity_poly.type
_entity_poly.pdbx_seq_one_letter_code
_entity_poly.pdbx_strand_id
1 'polypeptide(L)'
;FGPEGEWVVLPVGLDDAGWRKAHTDEIQYVNTRALEVIRELIGTSAREPVIILQADHGAMISDQQNHAEILNAYYLPGLIETGLYPTITPVNSFRLIFNNYFGGTYPLLEDATYMSYYDQPFEFKIMENNCP
;
A
#
# COMPACT_ATOMS: atom_id res chain seq x y z
N PHE A 1 -13.14 2.44 12.58
CA PHE A 1 -13.81 3.73 12.31
C PHE A 1 -14.90 3.52 11.28
N GLY A 2 -15.98 4.33 11.34
CA GLY A 2 -16.95 4.43 10.26
C GLY A 2 -16.45 5.34 9.13
N PRO A 3 -17.21 5.48 8.03
CA PRO A 3 -16.75 6.16 6.81
C PRO A 3 -16.51 7.67 6.98
N GLU A 4 -17.07 8.28 8.03
CA GLU A 4 -16.87 9.69 8.39
C GLU A 4 -15.87 9.87 9.53
N GLY A 5 -15.25 8.79 10.02
CA GLY A 5 -14.26 8.77 11.09
C GLY A 5 -14.84 8.67 12.48
N GLU A 6 -16.12 8.39 12.63
CA GLU A 6 -16.78 8.13 13.90
C GLU A 6 -16.25 6.82 14.51
N TRP A 7 -16.19 6.79 15.84
CA TRP A 7 -15.80 5.57 16.54
C TRP A 7 -16.91 4.51 16.47
N VAL A 8 -16.57 3.36 15.93
CA VAL A 8 -17.49 2.24 15.79
C VAL A 8 -17.01 1.06 16.65
N VAL A 9 -17.89 0.53 17.50
CA VAL A 9 -17.65 -0.71 18.23
C VAL A 9 -18.27 -1.85 17.41
N LEU A 10 -17.42 -2.72 16.88
CA LEU A 10 -17.90 -3.86 16.11
C LEU A 10 -18.51 -4.92 17.06
N PRO A 11 -19.67 -5.49 16.74
CA PRO A 11 -20.26 -6.56 17.52
C PRO A 11 -19.41 -7.83 17.45
N VAL A 12 -19.44 -8.60 18.55
CA VAL A 12 -18.78 -9.91 18.57
C VAL A 12 -19.55 -10.87 17.65
N GLY A 13 -18.81 -11.61 16.81
CA GLY A 13 -19.39 -12.61 15.92
C GLY A 13 -19.95 -12.04 14.61
N LEU A 14 -19.37 -10.94 14.11
CA LEU A 14 -19.63 -10.48 12.75
C LEU A 14 -19.40 -11.61 11.75
N ASP A 15 -20.31 -11.72 10.79
CA ASP A 15 -20.12 -12.54 9.61
C ASP A 15 -19.18 -11.85 8.58
N ASP A 16 -18.82 -12.55 7.52
CA ASP A 16 -17.94 -12.04 6.46
C ASP A 16 -18.47 -10.74 5.81
N ALA A 17 -19.79 -10.62 5.66
CA ALA A 17 -20.41 -9.43 5.10
C ALA A 17 -20.25 -8.21 6.02
N GLY A 18 -20.44 -8.42 7.32
CA GLY A 18 -20.23 -7.41 8.36
C GLY A 18 -18.77 -6.96 8.43
N TRP A 19 -17.83 -7.89 8.37
CA TRP A 19 -16.39 -7.59 8.33
C TRP A 19 -16.00 -6.81 7.07
N ARG A 20 -16.50 -7.22 5.89
CA ARG A 20 -16.24 -6.50 4.64
C ARG A 20 -16.77 -5.08 4.69
N LYS A 21 -17.98 -4.89 5.22
CA LYS A 21 -18.55 -3.55 5.37
C LYS A 21 -17.72 -2.69 6.30
N ALA A 22 -17.38 -3.17 7.48
CA ALA A 22 -16.58 -2.42 8.45
C ALA A 22 -15.21 -2.02 7.87
N HIS A 23 -14.54 -2.93 7.18
CA HIS A 23 -13.27 -2.66 6.52
C HIS A 23 -13.42 -1.63 5.38
N THR A 24 -14.49 -1.73 4.59
CA THR A 24 -14.77 -0.75 3.52
C THR A 24 -15.02 0.65 4.09
N ASP A 25 -15.78 0.77 5.16
CA ASP A 25 -16.06 2.04 5.84
C ASP A 25 -14.76 2.67 6.36
N GLU A 26 -13.87 1.88 6.97
CA GLU A 26 -12.58 2.32 7.46
C GLU A 26 -11.65 2.77 6.32
N ILE A 27 -11.57 2.02 5.22
CA ILE A 27 -10.82 2.41 4.01
C ILE A 27 -11.35 3.73 3.46
N GLN A 28 -12.66 3.93 3.42
CA GLN A 28 -13.28 5.15 2.93
C GLN A 28 -12.86 6.37 3.75
N TYR A 29 -12.84 6.25 5.07
CA TYR A 29 -12.33 7.28 5.97
C TYR A 29 -10.82 7.54 5.76
N VAL A 30 -10.01 6.48 5.76
CA VAL A 30 -8.55 6.60 5.56
C VAL A 30 -8.23 7.25 4.23
N ASN A 31 -8.92 6.88 3.15
CA ASN A 31 -8.74 7.49 1.82
C ASN A 31 -9.08 8.98 1.83
N THR A 32 -10.16 9.37 2.49
CA THR A 32 -10.54 10.78 2.64
C THR A 32 -9.44 11.57 3.35
N ARG A 33 -8.94 11.06 4.47
CA ARG A 33 -7.85 11.69 5.23
C ARG A 33 -6.54 11.74 4.46
N ALA A 34 -6.18 10.65 3.76
CA ALA A 34 -4.98 10.61 2.92
C ALA A 34 -5.02 11.66 1.81
N LEU A 35 -6.17 11.80 1.13
CA LEU A 35 -6.35 12.81 0.08
C LEU A 35 -6.27 14.25 0.62
N GLU A 36 -6.78 14.51 1.80
CA GLU A 36 -6.64 15.83 2.46
C GLU A 36 -5.17 16.15 2.71
N VAL A 37 -4.42 15.23 3.33
CA VAL A 37 -2.99 15.39 3.61
C VAL A 37 -2.18 15.56 2.32
N ILE A 38 -2.45 14.76 1.30
CA ILE A 38 -1.75 14.85 0.01
C ILE A 38 -1.99 16.22 -0.64
N ARG A 39 -3.24 16.70 -0.65
CA ARG A 39 -3.58 18.03 -1.21
C ARG A 39 -2.89 19.15 -0.44
N GLU A 40 -2.86 19.05 0.87
CA GLU A 40 -2.15 20.02 1.72
C GLU A 40 -0.66 20.02 1.42
N LEU A 41 -0.02 18.85 1.37
CA LEU A 41 1.42 18.73 1.05
C LEU A 41 1.74 19.33 -0.33
N ILE A 42 0.96 19.00 -1.35
CA ILE A 42 1.17 19.54 -2.70
C ILE A 42 0.93 21.06 -2.72
N GLY A 43 -0.11 21.55 -2.03
CA GLY A 43 -0.51 22.96 -2.06
C GLY A 43 0.37 23.90 -1.21
N THR A 44 1.06 23.38 -0.19
CA THR A 44 1.82 24.22 0.76
C THR A 44 3.33 24.03 0.68
N SER A 45 3.82 22.98 0.03
CA SER A 45 5.25 22.70 -0.09
C SER A 45 5.93 23.71 -1.02
N ALA A 46 7.03 24.31 -0.58
CA ALA A 46 7.83 25.23 -1.40
C ALA A 46 8.51 24.53 -2.59
N ARG A 47 8.64 23.23 -2.54
CA ARG A 47 9.10 22.35 -3.63
C ARG A 47 8.10 21.22 -3.76
N GLU A 48 7.84 20.77 -4.98
CA GLU A 48 6.96 19.62 -5.21
C GLU A 48 7.45 18.39 -4.44
N PRO A 49 6.62 17.83 -3.54
CA PRO A 49 7.03 16.67 -2.73
C PRO A 49 7.01 15.39 -3.56
N VAL A 50 7.90 14.47 -3.26
CA VAL A 50 7.77 13.06 -3.68
C VAL A 50 6.87 12.38 -2.65
N ILE A 51 5.75 11.79 -3.09
CA ILE A 51 4.80 11.14 -2.20
C ILE A 51 4.65 9.67 -2.58
N ILE A 52 4.76 8.80 -1.59
CA ILE A 52 4.44 7.38 -1.68
C ILE A 52 3.30 7.13 -0.70
N LEU A 53 2.17 6.64 -1.19
CA LEU A 53 1.09 6.12 -0.37
C LEU A 53 1.10 4.61 -0.49
N GLN A 54 1.44 3.92 0.58
CA GLN A 54 1.66 2.49 0.57
C GLN A 54 1.01 1.85 1.80
N ALA A 55 0.27 0.76 1.59
CA ALA A 55 -0.22 -0.07 2.67
C ALA A 55 0.85 -1.11 3.07
N ASP A 56 0.80 -1.57 4.30
CA ASP A 56 1.67 -2.62 4.84
C ASP A 56 1.22 -4.01 4.41
N HIS A 57 -0.10 -4.21 4.26
CA HIS A 57 -0.71 -5.43 3.73
C HIS A 57 -2.07 -5.13 3.09
N GLY A 58 -2.61 -6.10 2.36
CA GLY A 58 -3.95 -6.08 1.79
C GLY A 58 -5.03 -6.55 2.78
N ALA A 59 -6.25 -6.70 2.30
CA ALA A 59 -7.37 -7.13 3.13
C ALA A 59 -7.21 -8.58 3.62
N MET A 60 -7.40 -8.81 4.91
CA MET A 60 -7.34 -10.15 5.53
C MET A 60 -8.72 -10.85 5.56
N ILE A 61 -9.56 -10.66 4.53
CA ILE A 61 -10.98 -11.01 4.60
C ILE A 61 -11.29 -12.39 4.02
N SER A 62 -10.52 -12.93 3.08
CA SER A 62 -10.91 -14.16 2.39
C SER A 62 -9.81 -15.16 2.09
N ASP A 63 -8.63 -14.76 1.72
CA ASP A 63 -7.50 -15.65 1.52
C ASP A 63 -6.15 -14.93 1.69
N GLN A 64 -5.08 -15.72 1.68
CA GLN A 64 -3.73 -15.19 1.87
C GLN A 64 -3.21 -14.40 0.67
N GLN A 65 -3.74 -14.63 -0.52
CA GLN A 65 -3.35 -13.90 -1.72
C GLN A 65 -3.72 -12.42 -1.58
N ASN A 66 -4.93 -12.13 -1.10
CA ASN A 66 -5.38 -10.75 -0.87
C ASN A 66 -4.53 -10.00 0.16
N HIS A 67 -3.87 -10.73 1.07
CA HIS A 67 -2.97 -10.11 2.06
C HIS A 67 -1.72 -9.50 1.42
N ALA A 68 -1.25 -10.03 0.30
CA ALA A 68 -0.09 -9.51 -0.43
C ALA A 68 -0.45 -8.38 -1.42
N GLU A 69 -1.72 -8.19 -1.74
CA GLU A 69 -2.20 -7.14 -2.65
C GLU A 69 -2.35 -5.82 -1.91
N ILE A 70 -1.31 -5.01 -1.93
CA ILE A 70 -1.27 -3.72 -1.20
C ILE A 70 -1.66 -2.55 -2.09
N LEU A 71 -2.24 -1.50 -1.48
CA LEU A 71 -2.28 -0.19 -2.11
C LEU A 71 -0.85 0.33 -2.26
N ASN A 72 -0.51 0.77 -3.47
CA ASN A 72 0.80 1.33 -3.76
C ASN A 72 0.65 2.44 -4.81
N ALA A 73 0.66 3.70 -4.37
CA ALA A 73 0.42 4.86 -5.22
C ALA A 73 1.56 5.88 -5.09
N TYR A 74 1.87 6.57 -6.19
CA TYR A 74 3.03 7.44 -6.28
C TYR A 74 2.65 8.80 -6.86
N TYR A 75 3.22 9.85 -6.29
CA TYR A 75 3.33 11.17 -6.89
C TYR A 75 4.82 11.51 -7.03
N LEU A 76 5.31 11.50 -8.27
CA LEU A 76 6.73 11.62 -8.63
C LEU A 76 6.94 12.80 -9.58
N PRO A 77 6.94 14.04 -9.08
CA PRO A 77 7.05 15.21 -9.92
C PRO A 77 8.42 15.33 -10.60
N GLY A 78 8.44 15.94 -11.77
CA GLY A 78 9.68 16.20 -12.52
C GLY A 78 10.26 15.02 -13.30
N LEU A 79 9.64 13.84 -13.25
CA LEU A 79 10.06 12.68 -14.02
C LEU A 79 9.23 12.54 -15.30
N ILE A 80 9.89 12.40 -16.46
CA ILE A 80 9.26 12.08 -17.75
C ILE A 80 8.96 10.57 -17.80
N GLU A 81 9.93 9.76 -17.34
CA GLU A 81 9.79 8.31 -17.20
C GLU A 81 10.11 7.93 -15.75
N THR A 82 9.15 7.37 -15.07
CA THR A 82 9.31 6.99 -13.65
C THR A 82 10.03 5.67 -13.46
N GLY A 83 9.97 4.80 -14.46
CA GLY A 83 10.44 3.41 -14.37
C GLY A 83 9.51 2.51 -13.55
N LEU A 84 8.33 2.99 -13.16
CA LEU A 84 7.33 2.18 -12.45
C LEU A 84 6.72 1.14 -13.39
N TYR A 85 6.38 -0.01 -12.86
CA TYR A 85 5.71 -1.11 -13.56
C TYR A 85 4.66 -1.77 -12.64
N PRO A 86 3.63 -2.44 -13.20
CA PRO A 86 2.48 -2.92 -12.43
C PRO A 86 2.82 -3.87 -11.28
N THR A 87 3.84 -4.70 -11.45
CA THR A 87 4.22 -5.73 -10.47
C THR A 87 5.32 -5.27 -9.50
N ILE A 88 5.61 -3.96 -9.44
CA ILE A 88 6.68 -3.43 -8.60
C ILE A 88 6.42 -3.69 -7.11
N THR A 89 7.40 -4.25 -6.43
CA THR A 89 7.35 -4.42 -4.98
C THR A 89 7.91 -3.20 -4.22
N PRO A 90 7.59 -3.03 -2.93
CA PRO A 90 8.09 -1.92 -2.12
C PRO A 90 9.61 -1.76 -2.14
N VAL A 91 10.36 -2.85 -2.20
CA VAL A 91 11.83 -2.78 -2.23
C VAL A 91 12.35 -2.11 -3.50
N ASN A 92 11.70 -2.34 -4.64
CA ASN A 92 12.07 -1.69 -5.91
C ASN A 92 11.51 -0.28 -6.03
N SER A 93 10.37 0.02 -5.42
CA SER A 93 9.83 1.37 -5.32
C SER A 93 10.85 2.36 -4.75
N PHE A 94 11.44 2.02 -3.61
CA PHE A 94 12.45 2.88 -2.98
C PHE A 94 13.75 2.94 -3.79
N ARG A 95 14.16 1.85 -4.46
CA ARG A 95 15.34 1.86 -5.34
C ARG A 95 15.15 2.81 -6.51
N LEU A 96 13.98 2.79 -7.16
CA LEU A 96 13.65 3.75 -8.22
C LEU A 96 13.68 5.20 -7.73
N ILE A 97 13.10 5.47 -6.56
CA ILE A 97 13.08 6.81 -5.99
C ILE A 97 14.49 7.30 -5.67
N PHE A 98 15.32 6.50 -5.02
CA PHE A 98 16.70 6.87 -4.73
C PHE A 98 17.53 7.07 -5.99
N ASN A 99 17.31 6.27 -7.02
CA ASN A 99 18.00 6.44 -8.31
C ASN A 99 17.58 7.75 -9.01
N ASN A 100 16.27 8.04 -9.05
CA ASN A 100 15.75 9.17 -9.80
C ASN A 100 15.97 10.52 -9.11
N TYR A 101 15.82 10.58 -7.78
CA TYR A 101 15.83 11.86 -7.05
C TYR A 101 17.10 12.12 -6.26
N PHE A 102 17.89 11.10 -5.95
CA PHE A 102 19.05 11.23 -5.06
C PHE A 102 20.37 10.77 -5.71
N GLY A 103 20.38 10.54 -7.04
CA GLY A 103 21.57 10.13 -7.77
C GLY A 103 22.09 8.74 -7.39
N GLY A 104 21.23 7.89 -6.86
CA GLY A 104 21.55 6.50 -6.55
C GLY A 104 21.81 5.66 -7.81
N THR A 105 22.44 4.50 -7.62
CA THR A 105 22.70 3.51 -8.67
C THR A 105 22.31 2.12 -8.20
N TYR A 106 21.19 2.01 -7.51
CA TYR A 106 20.70 0.75 -6.94
C TYR A 106 20.11 -0.11 -8.05
N PRO A 107 20.64 -1.31 -8.33
CA PRO A 107 20.02 -2.23 -9.28
C PRO A 107 18.67 -2.69 -8.75
N LEU A 108 17.68 -2.88 -9.63
CA LEU A 108 16.42 -3.50 -9.23
C LEU A 108 16.67 -4.96 -8.82
N LEU A 109 15.95 -5.40 -7.83
CA LEU A 109 15.94 -6.79 -7.37
C LEU A 109 14.79 -7.54 -8.04
N GLU A 110 14.78 -8.85 -7.90
CA GLU A 110 13.62 -9.65 -8.26
C GLU A 110 12.42 -9.26 -7.39
N ASP A 111 11.27 -9.03 -8.03
CA ASP A 111 10.03 -8.75 -7.32
C ASP A 111 9.42 -10.05 -6.82
N ALA A 112 9.76 -10.40 -5.59
CA ALA A 112 9.27 -11.60 -4.93
C ALA A 112 8.57 -11.24 -3.62
N THR A 113 7.38 -11.79 -3.43
CA THR A 113 6.62 -11.69 -2.18
C THR A 113 6.68 -13.02 -1.46
N TYR A 114 7.02 -13.00 -0.20
CA TYR A 114 7.11 -14.20 0.64
C TYR A 114 6.07 -14.13 1.74
N MET A 115 5.43 -15.25 2.01
CA MET A 115 4.52 -15.43 3.12
C MET A 115 4.97 -16.57 4.01
N SER A 116 4.75 -16.45 5.32
CA SER A 116 4.89 -17.52 6.29
C SER A 116 3.68 -17.56 7.21
N TYR A 117 3.37 -18.73 7.76
CA TYR A 117 2.31 -18.88 8.75
C TYR A 117 2.84 -18.58 10.14
N TYR A 118 1.94 -18.14 11.03
CA TYR A 118 2.31 -17.79 12.40
C TYR A 118 2.89 -18.96 13.19
N ASP A 119 2.41 -20.17 12.94
CA ASP A 119 2.90 -21.42 13.54
C ASP A 119 4.16 -21.98 12.87
N GLN A 120 4.52 -21.47 11.69
CA GLN A 120 5.68 -21.84 10.89
C GLN A 120 6.42 -20.60 10.35
N PRO A 121 6.91 -19.69 11.21
CA PRO A 121 7.35 -18.36 10.81
C PRO A 121 8.64 -18.35 9.95
N PHE A 122 9.34 -19.46 9.84
CA PHE A 122 10.55 -19.61 9.02
C PHE A 122 10.32 -20.43 7.74
N GLU A 123 9.11 -20.92 7.51
CA GLU A 123 8.74 -21.61 6.28
C GLU A 123 8.16 -20.62 5.27
N PHE A 124 9.03 -19.99 4.49
CA PHE A 124 8.63 -19.03 3.48
C PHE A 124 8.08 -19.72 2.23
N LYS A 125 6.91 -19.26 1.78
CA LYS A 125 6.31 -19.63 0.50
C LYS A 125 6.30 -18.40 -0.40
N ILE A 126 6.72 -18.58 -1.66
CA ILE A 126 6.64 -17.53 -2.67
C ILE A 126 5.16 -17.38 -3.07
N MET A 127 4.69 -16.13 -3.06
CA MET A 127 3.37 -15.75 -3.58
C MET A 127 3.52 -15.29 -5.01
N GLU A 128 2.57 -15.69 -5.86
CA GLU A 128 2.52 -15.17 -7.22
C GLU A 128 2.13 -13.67 -7.20
N ASN A 129 2.89 -12.87 -7.91
CA ASN A 129 2.60 -11.45 -8.06
C ASN A 129 1.72 -11.27 -9.31
N ASN A 130 0.40 -11.33 -9.11
CA ASN A 130 -0.62 -11.27 -10.15
C ASN A 130 -1.31 -9.90 -10.19
N CYS A 131 -0.59 -8.82 -9.97
CA CYS A 131 -1.17 -7.48 -10.11
C CYS A 131 -1.67 -7.28 -11.55
N PRO A 132 -2.97 -6.96 -11.76
CA PRO A 132 -3.59 -6.80 -13.08
C PRO A 132 -3.07 -5.58 -13.85
#